data_18fb740e76302d0986e0e7a8b5224809
#
_entry.id   18fb740e76302d0986e0e7a8b5224809
#
_cell.length_a   1.000
_cell.length_b   1.000
_cell.length_c   1.000
_cell.angle_alpha   90.00
_cell.angle_beta   90.00
_cell.angle_gamma   90.00
#
_symmetry.space_group_name_H-M   'P 1'
#
loop_
_entity.id
_entity.type
_entity.pdbx_description
1 polymer ?
#
loop_
_entity_poly.entity_id
_entity_poly.type
_entity_poly.pdbx_seq_one_letter_code
_entity_poly.pdbx_strand_id
1 'polypeptide(L)'
;MPQMDFFPQRPAVHPMIYAYRDLNPDHDGLLKVGYTEKDVDRRVAQQYPTKRPDGKLPYEILYRSSAMREDGSCFTDHDVHRMLRRRKITGVGGEWFRCTVDELEAAVLAVKTDTLNEENRTRTFSMRPEQEEAVNKTIAYFRSAKLDTPDRAPKFLWNAKMRFGKTFAAYELAKRMGLKKVLVLTFKPAVEAAWEEDLMTHKDFEGWQFICRDGMRYEDADLSRPIVCFGSFQDYLGTNESGGIKAKNEWVHTTNWDIVIFDEYHFGAWR
;
A
#
# COMPACT_ATOMS: atom_id res chain seq x y z
N MET A 1 10.23 -44.22 -31.13
CA MET A 1 11.30 -43.76 -30.24
C MET A 1 10.68 -42.86 -29.20
N PRO A 2 10.81 -43.12 -27.90
CA PRO A 2 10.28 -42.21 -26.89
C PRO A 2 11.10 -40.93 -26.90
N GLN A 3 10.42 -39.79 -26.97
CA GLN A 3 11.01 -38.45 -26.82
C GLN A 3 11.63 -38.37 -25.42
N MET A 4 12.95 -38.27 -25.33
CA MET A 4 13.61 -37.95 -24.07
C MET A 4 13.33 -36.48 -23.77
N ASP A 5 12.49 -36.22 -22.77
CA ASP A 5 12.38 -34.89 -22.16
C ASP A 5 13.70 -34.55 -21.46
N PHE A 6 14.46 -33.67 -22.09
CA PHE A 6 15.80 -33.26 -21.63
C PHE A 6 15.76 -32.36 -20.39
N PHE A 7 14.58 -31.92 -19.98
CA PHE A 7 14.39 -31.11 -18.78
C PHE A 7 13.50 -31.86 -17.77
N PRO A 8 13.94 -32.01 -16.52
CA PRO A 8 13.07 -32.57 -15.49
C PRO A 8 11.80 -31.68 -15.41
N GLN A 9 10.66 -32.31 -15.56
CA GLN A 9 9.38 -31.62 -15.38
C GLN A 9 9.37 -30.98 -13.99
N ARG A 10 9.09 -29.68 -13.92
CA ARG A 10 8.86 -29.04 -12.62
C ARG A 10 7.73 -29.78 -11.92
N PRO A 11 7.91 -30.18 -10.65
CA PRO A 11 6.81 -30.76 -9.89
C PRO A 11 5.64 -29.78 -9.93
N ALA A 12 4.41 -30.31 -10.07
CA ALA A 12 3.20 -29.50 -10.04
C ALA A 12 3.19 -28.71 -8.74
N VAL A 13 3.33 -27.40 -8.85
CA VAL A 13 3.33 -26.48 -7.71
C VAL A 13 1.88 -26.15 -7.42
N HIS A 14 1.44 -26.38 -6.19
CA HIS A 14 0.12 -26.02 -5.72
C HIS A 14 0.26 -24.83 -4.74
N PRO A 15 0.25 -23.57 -5.24
CA PRO A 15 0.37 -22.42 -4.39
C PRO A 15 -0.83 -22.31 -3.44
N MET A 16 -0.55 -22.09 -2.17
CA MET A 16 -1.55 -22.06 -1.09
C MET A 16 -1.41 -20.78 -0.26
N ILE A 17 -2.55 -20.17 0.05
CA ILE A 17 -2.71 -19.27 1.18
C ILE A 17 -3.05 -20.08 2.41
N TYR A 18 -2.39 -19.81 3.51
CA TYR A 18 -2.70 -20.42 4.78
C TYR A 18 -2.78 -19.39 5.90
N ALA A 19 -3.50 -19.73 6.97
CA ALA A 19 -3.40 -18.97 8.19
C ALA A 19 -3.42 -19.89 9.41
N TYR A 20 -2.71 -19.44 10.44
CA TYR A 20 -2.68 -20.13 11.73
C TYR A 20 -2.70 -19.13 12.88
N ARG A 21 -3.14 -19.59 14.04
CA ARG A 21 -2.96 -18.89 15.31
C ARG A 21 -1.79 -19.48 16.09
N ASP A 22 -1.05 -18.63 16.74
CA ASP A 22 -0.10 -19.01 17.78
C ASP A 22 -0.84 -19.21 19.09
N LEU A 23 -0.53 -20.26 19.82
CA LEU A 23 -1.16 -20.57 21.10
C LEU A 23 -0.50 -19.83 22.30
N ASN A 24 0.36 -18.85 22.02
CA ASN A 24 0.84 -17.94 23.03
C ASN A 24 -0.29 -16.95 23.40
N PRO A 25 -0.61 -16.78 24.71
CA PRO A 25 -1.64 -15.83 25.14
C PRO A 25 -1.43 -14.38 24.67
N ASP A 26 -0.18 -13.96 24.47
CA ASP A 26 0.14 -12.62 23.96
C ASP A 26 -0.30 -12.40 22.51
N HIS A 27 -0.58 -13.49 21.79
CA HIS A 27 -1.01 -13.47 20.39
C HIS A 27 -2.50 -13.76 20.22
N ASP A 28 -3.27 -13.69 21.30
CA ASP A 28 -4.72 -13.99 21.23
C ASP A 28 -5.47 -13.04 20.29
N GLY A 29 -6.36 -13.63 19.48
CA GLY A 29 -7.11 -12.89 18.46
C GLY A 29 -6.31 -12.51 17.23
N LEU A 30 -5.06 -13.01 17.06
CA LEU A 30 -4.25 -12.79 15.89
C LEU A 30 -4.17 -14.02 15.00
N LEU A 31 -4.25 -13.80 13.68
CA LEU A 31 -3.94 -14.78 12.66
C LEU A 31 -2.70 -14.37 11.89
N LYS A 32 -1.78 -15.31 11.70
CA LYS A 32 -0.69 -15.14 10.74
C LYS A 32 -1.13 -15.68 9.40
N VAL A 33 -1.08 -14.82 8.37
CA VAL A 33 -1.51 -15.12 7.00
C VAL A 33 -0.28 -15.20 6.11
N GLY A 34 -0.06 -16.35 5.47
CA GLY A 34 1.13 -16.59 4.67
C GLY A 34 0.83 -17.35 3.37
N TYR A 35 1.87 -17.42 2.53
CA TYR A 35 1.89 -18.10 1.24
C TYR A 35 2.92 -19.22 1.22
N THR A 36 2.62 -20.29 0.52
CA THR A 36 3.58 -21.36 0.26
C THR A 36 3.28 -22.09 -1.05
N GLU A 37 4.34 -22.51 -1.73
CA GLU A 37 4.28 -23.47 -2.85
C GLU A 37 4.57 -24.91 -2.39
N LYS A 38 4.76 -25.09 -1.09
CA LYS A 38 5.06 -26.35 -0.44
C LYS A 38 3.88 -26.77 0.43
N ASP A 39 3.97 -27.95 1.01
CA ASP A 39 3.03 -28.40 2.03
C ASP A 39 2.91 -27.41 3.19
N VAL A 40 1.66 -27.04 3.54
CA VAL A 40 1.35 -26.00 4.54
C VAL A 40 1.84 -26.43 5.93
N ASP A 41 1.60 -27.71 6.32
CA ASP A 41 1.98 -28.20 7.66
C ASP A 41 3.51 -28.13 7.83
N ARG A 42 4.23 -28.56 6.81
CA ARG A 42 5.69 -28.48 6.80
C ARG A 42 6.19 -27.03 6.83
N ARG A 43 5.51 -26.12 6.11
CA ARG A 43 5.88 -24.71 6.08
C ARG A 43 5.69 -24.04 7.43
N VAL A 44 4.57 -24.29 8.10
CA VAL A 44 4.28 -23.74 9.43
C VAL A 44 5.20 -24.34 10.48
N ALA A 45 5.43 -25.66 10.43
CA ALA A 45 6.35 -26.33 11.38
C ALA A 45 7.78 -25.77 11.31
N GLN A 46 8.26 -25.33 10.14
CA GLN A 46 9.58 -24.71 9.98
C GLN A 46 9.70 -23.35 10.71
N GLN A 47 8.59 -22.69 11.03
CA GLN A 47 8.61 -21.43 11.78
C GLN A 47 8.73 -21.66 13.29
N TYR A 48 8.55 -22.91 13.75
CA TYR A 48 8.64 -23.34 15.14
C TYR A 48 9.66 -24.49 15.28
N PRO A 49 10.96 -24.20 15.12
CA PRO A 49 12.00 -25.24 15.10
C PRO A 49 12.17 -25.97 16.44
N THR A 50 11.76 -25.36 17.54
CA THR A 50 11.88 -25.91 18.88
C THR A 50 10.65 -26.72 19.26
N LYS A 51 10.81 -28.02 19.54
CA LYS A 51 9.76 -28.88 20.03
C LYS A 51 9.48 -28.60 21.51
N ARG A 52 8.19 -28.53 21.88
CA ARG A 52 7.80 -28.44 23.29
C ARG A 52 8.02 -29.77 23.99
N PRO A 53 8.41 -29.77 25.29
CA PRO A 53 8.59 -31.02 26.08
C PRO A 53 7.33 -31.87 26.19
N ASP A 54 6.14 -31.23 26.13
CA ASP A 54 4.81 -31.88 26.18
C ASP A 54 4.37 -32.46 24.85
N GLY A 55 5.15 -32.30 23.79
CA GLY A 55 4.86 -32.79 22.43
C GLY A 55 3.75 -32.03 21.72
N LYS A 56 3.13 -31.02 22.33
CA LYS A 56 2.06 -30.23 21.73
C LYS A 56 2.62 -29.20 20.74
N LEU A 57 1.89 -28.97 19.67
CA LEU A 57 2.21 -27.91 18.72
C LEU A 57 1.93 -26.54 19.35
N PRO A 58 2.81 -25.55 19.18
CA PRO A 58 2.58 -24.20 19.68
C PRO A 58 1.62 -23.36 18.82
N TYR A 59 1.05 -23.93 17.78
CA TYR A 59 0.17 -23.27 16.82
C TYR A 59 -0.97 -24.18 16.39
N GLU A 60 -1.98 -23.58 15.76
CA GLU A 60 -3.10 -24.28 15.14
C GLU A 60 -3.38 -23.67 13.76
N ILE A 61 -3.35 -24.49 12.71
CA ILE A 61 -3.66 -24.05 11.35
C ILE A 61 -5.19 -24.03 11.18
N LEU A 62 -5.72 -22.83 10.91
CA LEU A 62 -7.16 -22.59 10.86
C LEU A 62 -7.70 -22.42 9.44
N TYR A 63 -6.81 -22.09 8.48
CA TYR A 63 -7.23 -21.80 7.10
C TYR A 63 -6.23 -22.32 6.09
N ARG A 64 -6.76 -22.85 4.98
CA ARG A 64 -6.00 -23.27 3.80
C ARG A 64 -6.84 -23.05 2.56
N SER A 65 -6.27 -22.43 1.54
CA SER A 65 -6.95 -22.21 0.28
C SER A 65 -5.96 -22.18 -0.87
N SER A 66 -6.37 -22.64 -2.04
CA SER A 66 -5.55 -22.49 -3.26
C SER A 66 -5.33 -21.00 -3.56
N ALA A 67 -4.10 -20.64 -3.88
CA ALA A 67 -3.71 -19.30 -4.30
C ALA A 67 -3.77 -19.12 -5.83
N MET A 68 -4.72 -19.79 -6.47
CA MET A 68 -4.96 -19.70 -7.92
C MET A 68 -6.32 -19.05 -8.17
N ARG A 69 -6.37 -18.16 -9.17
CA ARG A 69 -7.62 -17.59 -9.69
C ARG A 69 -8.25 -18.52 -10.75
N GLU A 70 -9.47 -18.21 -11.14
CA GLU A 70 -10.19 -18.99 -12.17
C GLU A 70 -9.51 -18.92 -13.55
N ASP A 71 -8.81 -17.85 -13.85
CA ASP A 71 -8.04 -17.67 -15.08
C ASP A 71 -6.68 -18.42 -15.08
N GLY A 72 -6.36 -19.13 -14.00
CA GLY A 72 -5.12 -19.87 -13.83
C GLY A 72 -3.94 -19.03 -13.34
N SER A 73 -4.11 -17.73 -13.14
CA SER A 73 -3.07 -16.88 -12.54
C SER A 73 -2.95 -17.16 -11.04
N CYS A 74 -1.77 -16.91 -10.48
CA CYS A 74 -1.52 -17.06 -9.05
C CYS A 74 -1.51 -15.69 -8.37
N PHE A 75 -1.86 -15.68 -7.09
CA PHE A 75 -1.72 -14.54 -6.19
C PHE A 75 -0.95 -14.97 -4.94
N THR A 76 -0.50 -14.01 -4.16
CA THR A 76 0.31 -14.25 -2.97
C THR A 76 -0.39 -13.75 -1.70
N ASP A 77 0.23 -14.00 -0.54
CA ASP A 77 -0.19 -13.41 0.73
C ASP A 77 -0.19 -11.88 0.70
N HIS A 78 0.71 -11.25 -0.06
CA HIS A 78 0.71 -9.79 -0.22
C HIS A 78 -0.60 -9.25 -0.81
N ASP A 79 -1.22 -9.96 -1.76
CA ASP A 79 -2.51 -9.58 -2.32
C ASP A 79 -3.62 -9.69 -1.27
N VAL A 80 -3.57 -10.77 -0.45
CA VAL A 80 -4.51 -10.98 0.65
C VAL A 80 -4.30 -9.93 1.76
N HIS A 81 -3.06 -9.63 2.13
CA HIS A 81 -2.73 -8.59 3.11
C HIS A 81 -3.24 -7.22 2.67
N ARG A 82 -3.09 -6.90 1.38
CA ARG A 82 -3.65 -5.68 0.79
C ARG A 82 -5.17 -5.64 0.91
N MET A 83 -5.85 -6.75 0.64
CA MET A 83 -7.31 -6.84 0.77
C MET A 83 -7.77 -6.70 2.22
N LEU A 84 -7.09 -7.36 3.18
CA LEU A 84 -7.41 -7.23 4.60
C LEU A 84 -7.31 -5.77 5.06
N ARG A 85 -6.23 -5.07 4.68
CA ARG A 85 -6.06 -3.65 5.00
C ARG A 85 -7.11 -2.76 4.34
N ARG A 86 -7.49 -3.02 3.08
CA ARG A 86 -8.61 -2.33 2.41
C ARG A 86 -9.93 -2.50 3.14
N ARG A 87 -10.16 -3.64 3.76
CA ARG A 87 -11.32 -3.91 4.62
C ARG A 87 -11.17 -3.33 6.03
N LYS A 88 -10.17 -2.50 6.28
CA LYS A 88 -9.86 -1.86 7.57
C LYS A 88 -9.53 -2.87 8.69
N ILE A 89 -9.06 -4.04 8.32
CA ILE A 89 -8.58 -5.05 9.26
C ILE A 89 -7.15 -4.70 9.67
N THR A 90 -6.93 -4.56 10.98
CA THR A 90 -5.67 -4.07 11.53
C THR A 90 -4.55 -5.11 11.41
N GLY A 91 -3.48 -4.78 10.69
CA GLY A 91 -2.22 -5.49 10.73
C GLY A 91 -1.41 -5.09 11.97
N VAL A 92 -0.93 -6.07 12.73
CA VAL A 92 -0.18 -5.82 13.99
C VAL A 92 1.33 -5.79 13.77
N GLY A 93 1.78 -6.28 12.61
CA GLY A 93 3.20 -6.32 12.21
C GLY A 93 3.50 -7.54 11.35
N GLY A 94 4.31 -7.37 10.28
CA GLY A 94 4.61 -8.44 9.34
C GLY A 94 3.36 -9.05 8.71
N GLU A 95 3.20 -10.36 8.87
CA GLU A 95 2.10 -11.17 8.33
C GLU A 95 0.95 -11.39 9.32
N TRP A 96 0.91 -10.67 10.47
CA TRP A 96 -0.06 -10.83 11.53
C TRP A 96 -1.21 -9.84 11.43
N PHE A 97 -2.44 -10.35 11.51
CA PHE A 97 -3.67 -9.57 11.42
C PHE A 97 -4.63 -9.91 12.56
N ARG A 98 -5.31 -8.88 13.09
CA ARG A 98 -6.39 -9.06 14.04
C ARG A 98 -7.69 -9.29 13.26
N CYS A 99 -7.95 -10.53 12.92
CA CYS A 99 -9.13 -10.91 12.13
C CYS A 99 -9.63 -12.31 12.50
N THR A 100 -10.87 -12.56 12.13
CA THR A 100 -11.48 -13.90 12.16
C THR A 100 -11.13 -14.70 10.90
N VAL A 101 -11.37 -16.01 10.93
CA VAL A 101 -11.21 -16.86 9.75
C VAL A 101 -12.18 -16.45 8.64
N ASP A 102 -13.42 -16.07 8.99
CA ASP A 102 -14.45 -15.65 8.04
C ASP A 102 -14.05 -14.36 7.30
N GLU A 103 -13.46 -13.40 8.01
CA GLU A 103 -12.93 -12.16 7.42
C GLU A 103 -11.77 -12.43 6.47
N LEU A 104 -10.88 -13.37 6.83
CA LEU A 104 -9.80 -13.80 5.96
C LEU A 104 -10.33 -14.53 4.72
N GLU A 105 -11.27 -15.45 4.89
CA GLU A 105 -11.88 -16.18 3.78
C GLU A 105 -12.55 -15.23 2.79
N ALA A 106 -13.29 -14.25 3.29
CA ALA A 106 -13.90 -13.22 2.46
C ALA A 106 -12.85 -12.36 1.72
N ALA A 107 -11.70 -12.08 2.33
CA ALA A 107 -10.60 -11.38 1.68
C ALA A 107 -9.95 -12.24 0.59
N VAL A 108 -9.69 -13.52 0.85
CA VAL A 108 -9.14 -14.47 -0.13
C VAL A 108 -10.09 -14.67 -1.31
N LEU A 109 -11.39 -14.78 -1.05
CA LEU A 109 -12.39 -14.90 -2.11
C LEU A 109 -12.39 -13.66 -3.02
N ALA A 110 -12.35 -12.45 -2.44
CA ALA A 110 -12.27 -11.20 -3.19
C ALA A 110 -11.02 -11.14 -4.07
N VAL A 111 -9.87 -11.61 -3.59
CA VAL A 111 -8.64 -11.70 -4.41
C VAL A 111 -8.77 -12.74 -5.53
N LYS A 112 -9.42 -13.87 -5.28
CA LYS A 112 -9.64 -14.94 -6.28
C LYS A 112 -10.53 -14.49 -7.43
N THR A 113 -11.61 -13.78 -7.12
CA THR A 113 -12.62 -13.35 -8.10
C THR A 113 -12.25 -12.03 -8.78
N ASP A 114 -11.07 -11.48 -8.47
CA ASP A 114 -10.60 -10.17 -8.95
C ASP A 114 -11.58 -9.00 -8.71
N THR A 115 -12.45 -9.16 -7.68
CA THR A 115 -13.37 -8.10 -7.23
C THR A 115 -12.62 -6.92 -6.60
N LEU A 116 -11.27 -6.93 -6.69
CA LEU A 116 -10.40 -5.82 -6.32
C LEU A 116 -10.70 -4.53 -7.10
N ASN A 117 -11.31 -4.65 -8.27
CA ASN A 117 -11.56 -3.51 -9.18
C ASN A 117 -12.93 -2.86 -9.02
N GLU A 118 -13.84 -3.42 -8.23
CA GLU A 118 -15.06 -2.70 -7.85
C GLU A 118 -14.79 -1.73 -6.68
N GLU A 119 -13.85 -0.83 -6.87
CA GLU A 119 -13.85 0.43 -6.16
C GLU A 119 -15.14 1.12 -6.59
N ASN A 120 -16.14 1.17 -5.72
CA ASN A 120 -17.37 1.94 -5.90
C ASN A 120 -17.03 3.45 -5.92
N ARG A 121 -16.31 3.87 -6.96
CA ARG A 121 -15.99 5.26 -7.19
C ARG A 121 -17.24 5.96 -7.68
N THR A 122 -17.81 6.76 -6.81
CA THR A 122 -19.10 7.43 -7.06
C THR A 122 -18.95 8.89 -7.44
N ARG A 123 -17.80 9.52 -7.12
CA ARG A 123 -17.59 10.95 -7.37
C ARG A 123 -17.13 11.18 -8.81
N THR A 124 -17.76 12.16 -9.48
CA THR A 124 -17.51 12.49 -10.90
C THR A 124 -17.43 13.99 -11.14
N PHE A 125 -17.28 14.80 -10.07
CA PHE A 125 -17.23 16.25 -10.24
C PHE A 125 -15.94 16.70 -10.93
N SER A 126 -16.04 17.77 -11.70
CA SER A 126 -14.89 18.40 -12.35
C SER A 126 -14.28 19.47 -11.48
N MET A 127 -13.04 19.88 -11.80
CA MET A 127 -12.42 21.03 -11.16
C MET A 127 -13.26 22.30 -11.35
N ARG A 128 -13.30 23.11 -10.31
CA ARG A 128 -13.83 24.47 -10.37
C ARG A 128 -12.85 25.36 -11.15
N PRO A 129 -13.33 26.49 -11.75
CA PRO A 129 -12.47 27.38 -12.54
C PRO A 129 -11.18 27.83 -11.81
N GLU A 130 -11.26 28.12 -10.51
CA GLU A 130 -10.11 28.52 -9.71
C GLU A 130 -9.11 27.38 -9.48
N GLN A 131 -9.57 26.13 -9.40
CA GLN A 131 -8.71 24.96 -9.29
C GLN A 131 -8.03 24.69 -10.65
N GLU A 132 -8.80 24.77 -11.73
CA GLU A 132 -8.32 24.64 -13.11
C GLU A 132 -7.21 25.65 -13.41
N GLU A 133 -7.43 26.90 -13.05
CA GLU A 133 -6.44 27.97 -13.20
C GLU A 133 -5.14 27.70 -12.41
N ALA A 134 -5.27 27.27 -11.14
CA ALA A 134 -4.12 26.94 -10.30
C ALA A 134 -3.31 25.77 -10.85
N VAL A 135 -3.98 24.71 -11.29
CA VAL A 135 -3.34 23.54 -11.90
C VAL A 135 -2.63 23.93 -13.17
N ASN A 136 -3.28 24.65 -14.09
CA ASN A 136 -2.70 25.05 -15.37
C ASN A 136 -1.49 26.00 -15.19
N LYS A 137 -1.56 26.94 -14.26
CA LYS A 137 -0.40 27.81 -13.88
C LYS A 137 0.76 26.98 -13.37
N THR A 138 0.50 25.98 -12.53
CA THR A 138 1.54 25.12 -11.96
C THR A 138 2.21 24.28 -13.05
N ILE A 139 1.42 23.68 -13.94
CA ILE A 139 1.93 22.89 -15.07
C ILE A 139 2.82 23.77 -15.98
N ALA A 140 2.33 24.96 -16.34
CA ALA A 140 3.09 25.89 -17.18
C ALA A 140 4.42 26.26 -16.53
N TYR A 141 4.41 26.60 -15.24
CA TYR A 141 5.61 26.92 -14.49
C TYR A 141 6.59 25.73 -14.43
N PHE A 142 6.11 24.54 -14.11
CA PHE A 142 6.98 23.36 -14.02
C PHE A 142 7.64 23.01 -15.37
N ARG A 143 6.89 23.16 -16.45
CA ARG A 143 7.44 22.95 -17.81
C ARG A 143 8.52 23.99 -18.16
N SER A 144 8.28 25.27 -17.88
CA SER A 144 9.26 26.32 -18.12
C SER A 144 10.49 26.12 -17.24
N ALA A 145 10.31 25.95 -15.95
CA ALA A 145 11.41 25.76 -15.00
C ALA A 145 12.31 24.56 -15.35
N LYS A 146 11.72 23.47 -15.88
CA LYS A 146 12.49 22.30 -16.33
C LYS A 146 13.37 22.60 -17.56
N LEU A 147 12.94 23.54 -18.41
CA LEU A 147 13.75 24.00 -19.56
C LEU A 147 14.85 24.96 -19.12
N ASP A 148 14.52 25.89 -18.21
CA ASP A 148 15.44 26.94 -17.78
C ASP A 148 16.51 26.44 -16.80
N THR A 149 16.13 25.49 -15.92
CA THR A 149 16.99 24.95 -14.86
C THR A 149 16.76 23.44 -14.69
N PRO A 150 17.22 22.59 -15.62
CA PRO A 150 16.93 21.15 -15.64
C PRO A 150 17.42 20.40 -14.39
N ASP A 151 18.49 20.92 -13.76
CA ASP A 151 19.12 20.29 -12.58
C ASP A 151 18.47 20.68 -11.25
N ARG A 152 17.46 21.55 -11.28
CA ARG A 152 16.75 21.98 -10.07
C ARG A 152 15.31 21.51 -10.08
N ALA A 153 14.86 20.91 -8.95
CA ALA A 153 13.46 20.63 -8.74
C ALA A 153 12.68 21.96 -8.62
N PRO A 154 11.68 22.21 -9.49
CA PRO A 154 10.87 23.43 -9.40
C PRO A 154 10.00 23.39 -8.14
N LYS A 155 9.76 24.59 -7.57
CA LYS A 155 8.91 24.75 -6.36
C LYS A 155 7.80 25.73 -6.68
N PHE A 156 6.57 25.37 -6.32
CA PHE A 156 5.40 26.21 -6.53
C PHE A 156 4.55 26.27 -5.27
N LEU A 157 4.06 27.44 -4.89
CA LEU A 157 3.26 27.65 -3.70
C LEU A 157 1.79 27.95 -4.08
N TRP A 158 0.87 27.15 -3.57
CA TRP A 158 -0.56 27.45 -3.62
C TRP A 158 -1.00 28.17 -2.34
N ASN A 159 -1.33 29.44 -2.46
CA ASN A 159 -2.02 30.17 -1.40
C ASN A 159 -3.52 29.94 -1.52
N ALA A 160 -3.98 28.75 -1.13
CA ALA A 160 -5.34 28.30 -1.30
C ALA A 160 -6.18 28.58 -0.04
N LYS A 161 -7.33 29.25 -0.22
CA LYS A 161 -8.29 29.49 0.86
C LYS A 161 -8.91 28.19 1.36
N MET A 162 -9.51 28.24 2.54
CA MET A 162 -10.33 27.13 3.05
C MET A 162 -11.40 26.74 2.01
N ARG A 163 -11.69 25.45 1.91
CA ARG A 163 -12.66 24.87 0.94
C ARG A 163 -12.27 25.04 -0.55
N PHE A 164 -11.03 25.39 -0.84
CA PHE A 164 -10.52 25.40 -2.21
C PHE A 164 -10.56 24.00 -2.85
N GLY A 165 -10.46 22.93 -2.05
CA GLY A 165 -10.32 21.56 -2.57
C GLY A 165 -8.90 21.27 -3.07
N LYS A 166 -7.91 21.63 -2.25
CA LYS A 166 -6.48 21.46 -2.55
C LYS A 166 -6.13 20.03 -2.93
N THR A 167 -6.68 19.06 -2.20
CA THR A 167 -6.42 17.63 -2.38
C THR A 167 -6.78 17.16 -3.78
N PHE A 168 -8.02 17.40 -4.19
CA PHE A 168 -8.50 17.04 -5.53
C PHE A 168 -7.70 17.74 -6.62
N ALA A 169 -7.46 19.05 -6.50
CA ALA A 169 -6.66 19.81 -7.45
C ALA A 169 -5.21 19.31 -7.55
N ALA A 170 -4.62 18.87 -6.44
CA ALA A 170 -3.27 18.30 -6.42
C ALA A 170 -3.22 16.94 -7.14
N TYR A 171 -4.23 16.11 -6.98
CA TYR A 171 -4.34 14.86 -7.73
C TYR A 171 -4.55 15.08 -9.23
N GLU A 172 -5.39 16.05 -9.60
CA GLU A 172 -5.57 16.44 -10.99
C GLU A 172 -4.26 16.99 -11.62
N LEU A 173 -3.49 17.77 -10.86
CA LEU A 173 -2.16 18.20 -11.28
C LEU A 173 -1.26 16.99 -11.59
N ALA A 174 -1.15 16.06 -10.65
CA ALA A 174 -0.32 14.87 -10.80
C ALA A 174 -0.77 14.02 -12.01
N LYS A 175 -2.08 13.77 -12.15
CA LYS A 175 -2.67 13.05 -13.28
C LYS A 175 -2.35 13.71 -14.63
N ARG A 176 -2.58 15.01 -14.76
CA ARG A 176 -2.33 15.78 -16.02
C ARG A 176 -0.87 15.84 -16.40
N MET A 177 0.02 15.76 -15.43
CA MET A 177 1.46 15.70 -15.66
C MET A 177 1.98 14.28 -15.85
N GLY A 178 1.15 13.25 -15.70
CA GLY A 178 1.55 11.85 -15.81
C GLY A 178 2.45 11.36 -14.68
N LEU A 179 2.38 12.02 -13.50
CA LEU A 179 3.19 11.68 -12.32
C LEU A 179 2.62 10.43 -11.64
N LYS A 180 3.48 9.49 -11.32
CA LYS A 180 3.07 8.18 -10.76
C LYS A 180 3.45 8.01 -9.29
N LYS A 181 4.43 8.74 -8.81
CA LYS A 181 4.94 8.63 -7.44
C LYS A 181 4.78 9.97 -6.72
N VAL A 182 3.70 10.07 -5.96
CA VAL A 182 3.32 11.28 -5.23
C VAL A 182 3.60 11.08 -3.75
N LEU A 183 4.38 11.96 -3.14
CA LEU A 183 4.59 12.00 -1.69
C LEU A 183 3.87 13.21 -1.11
N VAL A 184 3.00 12.98 -0.14
CA VAL A 184 2.29 14.03 0.61
C VAL A 184 2.82 14.06 2.04
N LEU A 185 3.34 15.20 2.45
CA LEU A 185 3.85 15.44 3.79
C LEU A 185 3.04 16.53 4.49
N THR A 186 2.62 16.26 5.73
CA THR A 186 1.83 17.19 6.53
C THR A 186 2.36 17.31 7.95
N PHE A 187 2.04 18.44 8.62
CA PHE A 187 2.18 18.56 10.07
C PHE A 187 0.93 18.11 10.83
N LYS A 188 -0.21 17.91 10.13
CA LYS A 188 -1.49 17.52 10.70
C LYS A 188 -1.94 16.16 10.16
N PRO A 189 -1.66 15.05 10.83
CA PRO A 189 -2.13 13.73 10.41
C PRO A 189 -3.67 13.64 10.21
N ALA A 190 -4.43 14.47 10.91
CA ALA A 190 -5.90 14.48 10.82
C ALA A 190 -6.47 14.76 9.41
N VAL A 191 -5.66 15.27 8.47
CA VAL A 191 -6.11 15.49 7.07
C VAL A 191 -5.98 14.25 6.20
N GLU A 192 -5.39 13.15 6.70
CA GLU A 192 -5.18 11.89 5.98
C GLU A 192 -6.47 11.37 5.36
N ALA A 193 -7.54 11.32 6.15
CA ALA A 193 -8.84 10.83 5.69
C ALA A 193 -9.38 11.60 4.48
N ALA A 194 -9.14 12.92 4.39
CA ALA A 194 -9.57 13.72 3.25
C ALA A 194 -8.75 13.43 1.99
N TRP A 195 -7.43 13.19 2.14
CA TRP A 195 -6.56 12.78 1.05
C TRP A 195 -6.93 11.39 0.53
N GLU A 196 -7.15 10.44 1.43
CA GLU A 196 -7.57 9.08 1.07
C GLU A 196 -8.95 9.10 0.38
N GLU A 197 -9.93 9.79 0.97
CA GLU A 197 -11.30 9.82 0.46
C GLU A 197 -11.37 10.40 -0.95
N ASP A 198 -10.74 11.55 -1.22
CA ASP A 198 -10.74 12.15 -2.55
C ASP A 198 -10.09 11.23 -3.59
N LEU A 199 -8.99 10.53 -3.25
CA LEU A 199 -8.33 9.61 -4.15
C LEU A 199 -9.17 8.37 -4.42
N MET A 200 -9.73 7.77 -3.38
CA MET A 200 -10.36 6.45 -3.45
C MET A 200 -11.81 6.50 -3.93
N THR A 201 -12.47 7.66 -3.86
CA THR A 201 -13.89 7.78 -4.25
C THR A 201 -14.11 8.45 -5.61
N HIS A 202 -13.12 9.14 -6.18
CA HIS A 202 -13.27 9.83 -7.45
C HIS A 202 -12.86 8.94 -8.63
N LYS A 203 -13.69 8.89 -9.68
CA LYS A 203 -13.48 8.05 -10.89
C LYS A 203 -12.20 8.40 -11.66
N ASP A 204 -11.79 9.64 -11.62
CA ASP A 204 -10.59 10.11 -12.33
C ASP A 204 -9.28 9.50 -11.85
N PHE A 205 -9.28 8.94 -10.63
CA PHE A 205 -8.12 8.32 -10.00
C PHE A 205 -8.25 6.80 -9.90
N GLU A 206 -9.07 6.20 -10.75
CA GLU A 206 -9.19 4.75 -10.85
C GLU A 206 -7.82 4.13 -11.08
N GLY A 207 -7.52 3.08 -10.32
CA GLY A 207 -6.22 2.43 -10.38
C GLY A 207 -5.12 3.05 -9.54
N TRP A 208 -5.32 4.23 -8.94
CA TRP A 208 -4.35 4.83 -8.02
C TRP A 208 -4.42 4.15 -6.65
N GLN A 209 -3.28 4.10 -5.97
CA GLN A 209 -3.13 3.45 -4.68
C GLN A 209 -2.76 4.46 -3.60
N PHE A 210 -3.38 4.36 -2.43
CA PHE A 210 -3.08 5.23 -1.28
C PHE A 210 -2.30 4.46 -0.23
N ILE A 211 -1.10 4.95 0.09
CA ILE A 211 -0.16 4.35 1.04
C ILE A 211 -0.09 5.25 2.25
N CYS A 212 -0.40 4.73 3.42
CA CYS A 212 -0.32 5.45 4.68
C CYS A 212 0.04 4.50 5.83
N ARG A 213 0.29 5.07 7.01
CA ARG A 213 0.76 4.31 8.18
C ARG A 213 -0.18 3.19 8.59
N ASP A 214 -1.48 3.48 8.67
CA ASP A 214 -2.51 2.57 9.17
C ASP A 214 -3.29 1.86 8.04
N GLY A 215 -2.87 2.04 6.79
CA GLY A 215 -3.45 1.46 5.59
C GLY A 215 -2.51 0.56 4.81
N MET A 216 -2.51 0.71 3.47
CA MET A 216 -1.61 -0.01 2.59
C MET A 216 -0.17 0.39 2.87
N ARG A 217 0.74 -0.58 2.92
CA ARG A 217 2.19 -0.34 3.04
C ARG A 217 2.85 -0.19 1.67
N TYR A 218 4.01 0.45 1.66
CA TYR A 218 4.79 0.63 0.42
C TYR A 218 5.20 -0.70 -0.21
N GLU A 219 5.60 -1.68 0.60
CA GLU A 219 5.98 -3.03 0.15
C GLU A 219 4.84 -3.84 -0.47
N ASP A 220 3.58 -3.48 -0.16
CA ASP A 220 2.39 -4.15 -0.69
C ASP A 220 1.82 -3.45 -1.94
N ALA A 221 2.39 -2.30 -2.32
CA ALA A 221 1.92 -1.53 -3.45
C ALA A 221 2.41 -2.08 -4.78
N ASP A 222 1.55 -2.03 -5.79
CA ASP A 222 1.92 -2.30 -7.18
C ASP A 222 2.58 -1.05 -7.77
N LEU A 223 3.92 -1.04 -7.86
CA LEU A 223 4.70 0.10 -8.33
C LEU A 223 4.58 0.36 -9.85
N SER A 224 3.91 -0.50 -10.59
CA SER A 224 3.57 -0.25 -12.00
C SER A 224 2.41 0.75 -12.14
N ARG A 225 1.59 0.87 -11.10
CA ARG A 225 0.43 1.77 -10.99
C ARG A 225 0.80 3.04 -10.22
N PRO A 226 0.06 4.15 -10.39
CA PRO A 226 0.28 5.34 -9.60
C PRO A 226 0.07 5.11 -8.11
N ILE A 227 0.97 5.68 -7.30
CA ILE A 227 0.94 5.62 -5.84
C ILE A 227 0.93 7.02 -5.25
N VAL A 228 0.15 7.20 -4.19
CA VAL A 228 0.19 8.36 -3.31
C VAL A 228 0.60 7.89 -1.93
N CYS A 229 1.74 8.37 -1.46
CA CYS A 229 2.21 8.08 -0.10
C CYS A 229 1.93 9.28 0.78
N PHE A 230 1.18 9.07 1.86
CA PHE A 230 0.82 10.10 2.82
C PHE A 230 1.46 9.83 4.17
N GLY A 231 2.03 10.87 4.76
CA GLY A 231 2.56 10.77 6.12
C GLY A 231 2.87 12.12 6.74
N SER A 232 3.09 12.09 8.06
CA SER A 232 3.54 13.28 8.75
C SER A 232 5.05 13.48 8.61
N PHE A 233 5.50 14.73 8.75
CA PHE A 233 6.93 15.03 8.84
C PHE A 233 7.60 14.25 9.98
N GLN A 234 6.92 14.07 11.10
CA GLN A 234 7.46 13.33 12.25
C GLN A 234 7.61 11.83 11.94
N ASP A 235 6.67 11.25 11.20
CA ASP A 235 6.72 9.83 10.86
C ASP A 235 7.81 9.53 9.83
N TYR A 236 7.91 10.31 8.77
CA TYR A 236 8.77 10.00 7.63
C TYR A 236 10.16 10.66 7.72
N LEU A 237 10.25 11.89 8.24
CA LEU A 237 11.50 12.62 8.35
C LEU A 237 12.10 12.58 9.77
N GLY A 238 11.41 11.93 10.73
CA GLY A 238 11.91 11.78 12.09
C GLY A 238 13.18 10.93 12.13
N THR A 239 14.17 11.39 12.89
CA THR A 239 15.45 10.70 13.11
C THR A 239 15.34 9.65 14.22
N ASN A 240 16.26 8.67 14.21
CA ASN A 240 16.50 7.76 15.31
C ASN A 240 17.34 8.46 16.42
N GLU A 241 17.60 7.78 17.54
CA GLU A 241 18.37 8.31 18.67
C GLU A 241 19.81 8.72 18.28
N SER A 242 20.38 8.13 17.23
CA SER A 242 21.71 8.45 16.69
C SER A 242 21.70 9.54 15.61
N GLY A 243 20.54 10.16 15.35
CA GLY A 243 20.39 11.24 14.34
C GLY A 243 20.26 10.76 12.90
N GLY A 244 20.22 9.44 12.64
CA GLY A 244 20.06 8.85 11.32
C GLY A 244 18.59 8.61 10.96
N ILE A 245 18.33 8.29 9.68
CA ILE A 245 17.00 7.92 9.19
C ILE A 245 16.57 6.61 9.87
N LYS A 246 15.32 6.52 10.31
CA LYS A 246 14.76 5.27 10.81
C LYS A 246 14.71 4.25 9.67
N ALA A 247 15.27 3.05 9.88
CA ALA A 247 15.34 2.00 8.85
C ALA A 247 13.98 1.72 8.18
N LYS A 248 12.89 1.75 8.93
CA LYS A 248 11.53 1.59 8.39
C LYS A 248 11.10 2.67 7.40
N ASN A 249 11.80 3.81 7.35
CA ASN A 249 11.49 4.97 6.49
C ASN A 249 12.53 5.15 5.38
N GLU A 250 13.52 4.26 5.26
CA GLU A 250 14.58 4.36 4.25
C GLU A 250 14.00 4.45 2.83
N TRP A 251 12.94 3.69 2.55
CA TRP A 251 12.25 3.71 1.28
C TRP A 251 11.70 5.10 0.89
N VAL A 252 11.27 5.92 1.87
CA VAL A 252 10.78 7.29 1.60
C VAL A 252 11.91 8.15 1.04
N HIS A 253 13.13 7.98 1.56
CA HIS A 253 14.30 8.77 1.20
C HIS A 253 15.02 8.25 -0.05
N THR A 254 14.87 6.97 -0.36
CA THR A 254 15.51 6.34 -1.52
C THR A 254 14.62 6.28 -2.76
N THR A 255 13.30 6.44 -2.59
CA THR A 255 12.37 6.50 -3.72
C THR A 255 12.52 7.81 -4.49
N ASN A 256 12.65 7.71 -5.81
CA ASN A 256 12.63 8.87 -6.68
C ASN A 256 11.17 9.34 -6.88
N TRP A 257 10.74 10.32 -6.11
CA TRP A 257 9.41 10.89 -6.16
C TRP A 257 9.25 11.82 -7.36
N ASP A 258 8.13 11.68 -8.10
CA ASP A 258 7.82 12.58 -9.20
C ASP A 258 7.35 13.95 -8.71
N ILE A 259 6.67 13.99 -7.55
CA ILE A 259 6.27 15.21 -6.86
C ILE A 259 6.22 15.00 -5.35
N VAL A 260 6.63 16.02 -4.61
CA VAL A 260 6.46 16.10 -3.15
C VAL A 260 5.55 17.28 -2.83
N ILE A 261 4.48 17.01 -2.11
CA ILE A 261 3.46 17.98 -1.72
C ILE A 261 3.57 18.23 -0.22
N PHE A 262 3.77 19.46 0.16
CA PHE A 262 3.76 19.90 1.57
C PHE A 262 2.40 20.51 1.87
N ASP A 263 1.53 19.75 2.57
CA ASP A 263 0.23 20.26 3.00
C ASP A 263 0.35 20.95 4.36
N GLU A 264 -0.40 22.03 4.54
CA GLU A 264 -0.40 22.86 5.77
C GLU A 264 1.03 23.37 6.13
N TYR A 265 1.82 23.75 5.15
CA TYR A 265 3.23 24.16 5.28
C TYR A 265 3.45 25.30 6.29
N HIS A 266 2.45 26.17 6.50
CA HIS A 266 2.52 27.29 7.43
C HIS A 266 2.71 26.89 8.90
N PHE A 267 2.37 25.67 9.30
CA PHE A 267 2.59 25.20 10.68
C PHE A 267 4.06 24.96 11.03
N GLY A 268 4.95 24.85 10.07
CA GLY A 268 6.39 24.60 10.26
C GLY A 268 7.29 25.78 9.90
N ALA A 269 6.76 26.81 9.27
CA ALA A 269 7.56 27.90 8.66
C ALA A 269 8.16 28.90 9.67
N TRP A 270 7.80 28.82 10.94
CA TRP A 270 8.15 29.82 11.97
C TRP A 270 9.01 29.26 13.11
N ARG A 271 9.68 28.13 12.90
CA ARG A 271 10.63 27.57 13.88
C ARG A 271 12.01 27.39 13.28
#